data_47be5862c4ed05203cff98f039e611fb
#
_entry.id   47be5862c4ed05203cff98f039e611fb
#
_cell.length_a   1.000
_cell.length_b   1.000
_cell.length_c   1.000
_cell.angle_alpha   90.00
_cell.angle_beta   90.00
_cell.angle_gamma   90.00
#
_symmetry.space_group_name_H-M   'P 1'
#
loop_
_entity.id
_entity.type
_entity.pdbx_description
1 polymer ?
#
loop_
_entity_poly.entity_id
_entity_poly.type
_entity_poly.pdbx_seq_one_letter_code
_entity_poly.pdbx_strand_id
1 'polypeptide(L)'
;IEDENVMAAYDLASKKPLFEVKTGGEPEGILVTKDGKFAYVTSEEANLVHLVDLTSKKVVKDIKVGNRPRRFALSPDGKELWVSNELGASVSVIDTGSQSVKATLEFKIAGLRASDITPVGVTMTRDGQTAWVSLGRANQVAEVDVASRQVRRTVLAGKRAWGLALSPDEAVLYVTNGLSDDMTLIDTRSGKAIRTVAAGRVPHTPLVLAR
;
A
#
# COMPACT_ATOMS: atom_id res chain seq x y z
N ILE A 1 5.40 -10.44 -11.60
CA ILE A 1 5.29 -11.92 -11.56
C ILE A 1 6.19 -12.38 -10.42
N GLU A 2 5.57 -12.79 -9.35
CA GLU A 2 6.24 -13.04 -8.05
C GLU A 2 7.27 -14.17 -8.15
N ASP A 3 6.86 -15.34 -8.65
CA ASP A 3 7.72 -16.52 -8.77
C ASP A 3 8.91 -16.36 -9.74
N GLU A 4 8.83 -15.42 -10.67
CA GLU A 4 9.88 -15.17 -11.67
C GLU A 4 10.77 -13.99 -11.32
N ASN A 5 10.44 -13.25 -10.24
CA ASN A 5 11.16 -12.06 -9.80
C ASN A 5 11.22 -10.97 -10.88
N VAL A 6 10.13 -10.75 -11.60
CA VAL A 6 10.06 -9.76 -12.68
C VAL A 6 8.84 -8.84 -12.54
N MET A 7 9.03 -7.59 -12.96
CA MET A 7 7.95 -6.71 -13.35
C MET A 7 7.69 -6.90 -14.85
N ALA A 8 6.46 -7.23 -15.22
CA ALA A 8 6.06 -7.39 -16.62
C ALA A 8 5.09 -6.27 -17.03
N ALA A 9 5.25 -5.74 -18.24
CA ALA A 9 4.31 -4.82 -18.87
C ALA A 9 3.59 -5.50 -20.03
N TYR A 10 2.25 -5.27 -20.11
CA TYR A 10 1.41 -5.84 -21.13
C TYR A 10 0.64 -4.74 -21.88
N ASP A 11 0.48 -4.92 -23.18
CA ASP A 11 -0.45 -4.14 -23.97
C ASP A 11 -1.89 -4.59 -23.69
N LEU A 12 -2.74 -3.67 -23.23
CA LEU A 12 -4.10 -4.01 -22.81
C LEU A 12 -5.01 -4.41 -23.98
N ALA A 13 -4.78 -3.88 -25.18
CA ALA A 13 -5.60 -4.17 -26.34
C ALA A 13 -5.26 -5.54 -26.94
N SER A 14 -3.99 -5.80 -27.17
CA SER A 14 -3.52 -7.07 -27.76
C SER A 14 -3.30 -8.17 -26.72
N LYS A 15 -3.26 -7.82 -25.42
CA LYS A 15 -2.92 -8.73 -24.29
C LYS A 15 -1.55 -9.41 -24.43
N LYS A 16 -0.64 -8.79 -25.19
CA LYS A 16 0.72 -9.31 -25.39
C LYS A 16 1.70 -8.67 -24.43
N PRO A 17 2.74 -9.41 -23.97
CA PRO A 17 3.82 -8.83 -23.21
C PRO A 17 4.58 -7.80 -24.06
N LEU A 18 4.90 -6.67 -23.48
CA LEU A 18 5.71 -5.61 -24.08
C LEU A 18 7.19 -5.75 -23.66
N PHE A 19 7.43 -5.96 -22.38
CA PHE A 19 8.76 -6.16 -21.83
C PHE A 19 8.67 -6.68 -20.38
N GLU A 20 9.80 -7.18 -19.92
CA GLU A 20 10.02 -7.58 -18.53
C GLU A 20 11.27 -6.91 -17.98
N VAL A 21 11.27 -6.64 -16.66
CA VAL A 21 12.39 -6.09 -15.92
C VAL A 21 12.62 -6.96 -14.71
N LYS A 22 13.83 -7.50 -14.56
CA LYS A 22 14.21 -8.26 -13.35
C LYS A 22 14.22 -7.33 -12.14
N THR A 23 13.63 -7.80 -11.07
CA THR A 23 13.55 -7.15 -9.75
C THR A 23 14.22 -8.04 -8.69
N GLY A 24 14.11 -7.67 -7.43
CA GLY A 24 14.44 -8.58 -6.32
C GLY A 24 13.35 -9.62 -6.11
N GLY A 25 13.56 -10.53 -5.17
CA GLY A 25 12.64 -11.63 -4.86
C GLY A 25 11.26 -11.14 -4.39
N GLU A 26 10.23 -11.89 -4.76
CA GLU A 26 8.83 -11.63 -4.41
C GLU A 26 8.38 -10.17 -4.69
N PRO A 27 8.36 -9.70 -5.96
CA PRO A 27 7.81 -8.39 -6.29
C PRO A 27 6.29 -8.39 -6.12
N GLU A 28 5.73 -7.44 -5.36
CA GLU A 28 4.28 -7.39 -5.14
C GLU A 28 3.64 -6.04 -5.48
N GLY A 29 4.05 -4.99 -4.80
CA GLY A 29 3.50 -3.65 -5.02
C GLY A 29 4.09 -3.01 -6.27
N ILE A 30 3.22 -2.36 -7.06
CA ILE A 30 3.65 -1.55 -8.20
C ILE A 30 2.92 -0.21 -8.19
N LEU A 31 3.65 0.87 -8.50
CA LEU A 31 3.08 2.19 -8.68
C LEU A 31 3.81 2.91 -9.81
N VAL A 32 3.08 3.29 -10.86
CA VAL A 32 3.62 4.07 -11.98
C VAL A 32 3.52 5.55 -11.64
N THR A 33 4.58 6.31 -11.91
CA THR A 33 4.60 7.77 -11.71
C THR A 33 3.59 8.47 -12.62
N LYS A 34 3.09 9.65 -12.20
CA LYS A 34 2.05 10.37 -12.94
C LYS A 34 2.44 10.74 -14.38
N ASP A 35 3.73 10.92 -14.63
CA ASP A 35 4.28 11.21 -15.97
C ASP A 35 4.49 9.95 -16.83
N GLY A 36 4.24 8.77 -16.27
CA GLY A 36 4.41 7.49 -16.96
C GLY A 36 5.85 7.09 -17.27
N LYS A 37 6.85 7.76 -16.69
CA LYS A 37 8.26 7.49 -17.01
C LYS A 37 8.88 6.44 -16.12
N PHE A 38 8.44 6.31 -14.89
CA PHE A 38 9.00 5.40 -13.91
C PHE A 38 7.91 4.54 -13.25
N ALA A 39 8.34 3.39 -12.73
CA ALA A 39 7.56 2.57 -11.84
C ALA A 39 8.35 2.27 -10.57
N TYR A 40 7.69 2.34 -9.42
CA TYR A 40 8.19 1.79 -8.17
C TYR A 40 7.67 0.37 -8.02
N VAL A 41 8.56 -0.55 -7.63
CA VAL A 41 8.22 -1.97 -7.42
C VAL A 41 8.79 -2.41 -6.08
N THR A 42 7.96 -2.98 -5.19
CA THR A 42 8.45 -3.59 -3.96
C THR A 42 9.09 -4.95 -4.24
N SER A 43 10.12 -5.28 -3.48
CA SER A 43 10.68 -6.62 -3.40
C SER A 43 10.69 -7.05 -1.94
N GLU A 44 9.85 -8.03 -1.60
CA GLU A 44 9.60 -8.45 -0.24
C GLU A 44 10.83 -9.08 0.41
N GLU A 45 11.48 -10.02 -0.30
CA GLU A 45 12.65 -10.72 0.21
C GLU A 45 13.88 -9.81 0.34
N ALA A 46 14.05 -8.88 -0.62
CA ALA A 46 15.21 -8.00 -0.62
C ALA A 46 15.05 -6.80 0.33
N ASN A 47 13.84 -6.52 0.85
CA ASN A 47 13.53 -5.31 1.61
C ASN A 47 13.86 -4.02 0.84
N LEU A 48 13.54 -4.02 -0.45
CA LEU A 48 13.83 -2.95 -1.38
C LEU A 48 12.56 -2.41 -2.05
N VAL A 49 12.65 -1.16 -2.48
CA VAL A 49 11.83 -0.58 -3.54
C VAL A 49 12.73 -0.30 -4.72
N HIS A 50 12.44 -0.92 -5.85
CA HIS A 50 13.12 -0.67 -7.12
C HIS A 50 12.46 0.50 -7.84
N LEU A 51 13.24 1.46 -8.32
CA LEU A 51 12.81 2.46 -9.29
C LEU A 51 13.18 1.96 -10.68
N VAL A 52 12.18 1.68 -11.49
CA VAL A 52 12.31 1.19 -12.85
C VAL A 52 12.07 2.34 -13.82
N ASP A 53 13.01 2.63 -14.70
CA ASP A 53 12.83 3.52 -15.85
C ASP A 53 12.12 2.74 -16.96
N LEU A 54 10.89 3.15 -17.31
CA LEU A 54 10.05 2.48 -18.29
C LEU A 54 10.51 2.70 -19.75
N THR A 55 11.34 3.71 -20.00
CA THR A 55 11.92 3.97 -21.31
C THR A 55 13.09 3.02 -21.57
N SER A 56 14.05 3.00 -20.66
CA SER A 56 15.23 2.12 -20.74
C SER A 56 14.94 0.67 -20.36
N LYS A 57 13.78 0.42 -19.69
CA LYS A 57 13.36 -0.90 -19.19
C LYS A 57 14.35 -1.51 -18.22
N LYS A 58 14.86 -0.71 -17.30
CA LYS A 58 15.88 -1.11 -16.32
C LYS A 58 15.57 -0.56 -14.93
N VAL A 59 15.99 -1.30 -13.91
CA VAL A 59 16.11 -0.77 -12.56
C VAL A 59 17.22 0.28 -12.56
N VAL A 60 16.90 1.51 -12.16
CA VAL A 60 17.85 2.63 -12.11
C VAL A 60 18.24 3.01 -10.69
N LYS A 61 17.47 2.54 -9.70
CA LYS A 61 17.74 2.79 -8.27
C LYS A 61 17.12 1.71 -7.40
N ASP A 62 17.86 1.29 -6.37
CA ASP A 62 17.37 0.48 -5.26
C ASP A 62 17.28 1.35 -4.01
N ILE A 63 16.13 1.32 -3.35
CA ILE A 63 15.86 2.08 -2.12
C ILE A 63 15.61 1.07 -1.01
N LYS A 64 16.48 1.03 -0.02
CA LYS A 64 16.30 0.16 1.15
C LYS A 64 15.18 0.69 2.03
N VAL A 65 14.23 -0.17 2.36
CA VAL A 65 13.06 0.13 3.21
C VAL A 65 12.97 -0.85 4.39
N GLY A 66 11.85 -0.87 5.09
CA GLY A 66 11.62 -1.80 6.19
C GLY A 66 11.40 -3.23 5.70
N ASN A 67 11.16 -4.15 6.65
CA ASN A 67 11.07 -5.58 6.39
C ASN A 67 9.76 -5.95 5.68
N ARG A 68 9.85 -6.67 4.57
CA ARG A 68 8.76 -7.15 3.71
C ARG A 68 7.87 -6.01 3.20
N PRO A 69 8.39 -5.15 2.29
CA PRO A 69 7.59 -4.06 1.72
C PRO A 69 6.49 -4.58 0.81
N ARG A 70 5.26 -4.02 0.94
CA ARG A 70 4.06 -4.51 0.23
C ARG A 70 3.49 -3.49 -0.74
N ARG A 71 2.82 -2.46 -0.25
CA ARG A 71 1.97 -1.55 -1.03
C ARG A 71 2.43 -0.12 -0.93
N PHE A 72 1.95 0.69 -1.87
CA PHE A 72 2.30 2.08 -2.02
C PHE A 72 1.10 3.02 -1.88
N ALA A 73 1.37 4.22 -1.35
CA ALA A 73 0.56 5.40 -1.59
C ALA A 73 1.47 6.57 -1.94
N LEU A 74 1.18 7.25 -3.04
CA LEU A 74 1.88 8.47 -3.44
C LEU A 74 1.11 9.69 -2.93
N SER A 75 1.81 10.63 -2.31
CA SER A 75 1.20 11.91 -1.92
C SER A 75 0.64 12.65 -3.13
N PRO A 76 -0.44 13.44 -2.98
CA PRO A 76 -1.07 14.15 -4.10
C PRO A 76 -0.12 15.07 -4.86
N ASP A 77 0.85 15.67 -4.17
CA ASP A 77 1.90 16.50 -4.77
C ASP A 77 3.05 15.69 -5.40
N GLY A 78 3.02 14.36 -5.23
CA GLY A 78 4.01 13.43 -5.77
C GLY A 78 5.35 13.42 -5.05
N LYS A 79 5.51 14.13 -3.92
CA LYS A 79 6.81 14.28 -3.25
C LYS A 79 7.12 13.18 -2.24
N GLU A 80 6.13 12.48 -1.74
CA GLU A 80 6.29 11.39 -0.78
C GLU A 80 5.68 10.10 -1.31
N LEU A 81 6.45 9.02 -1.29
CA LEU A 81 5.98 7.67 -1.53
C LEU A 81 5.99 6.90 -0.21
N TRP A 82 4.80 6.52 0.24
CA TRP A 82 4.61 5.73 1.46
C TRP A 82 4.59 4.25 1.11
N VAL A 83 5.37 3.46 1.83
CA VAL A 83 5.56 2.02 1.60
C VAL A 83 5.29 1.26 2.88
N SER A 84 4.28 0.39 2.87
CA SER A 84 4.02 -0.50 4.02
C SER A 84 5.08 -1.58 4.12
N ASN A 85 5.58 -1.85 5.34
CA ASN A 85 6.55 -2.89 5.64
C ASN A 85 5.87 -3.93 6.54
N GLU A 86 5.39 -5.02 5.94
CA GLU A 86 4.50 -5.98 6.59
C GLU A 86 5.11 -6.58 7.86
N LEU A 87 6.32 -7.11 7.78
CA LEU A 87 7.00 -7.71 8.93
C LEU A 87 7.81 -6.70 9.76
N GLY A 88 7.91 -5.47 9.27
CA GLY A 88 8.53 -4.37 9.99
C GLY A 88 7.58 -3.59 10.91
N ALA A 89 6.28 -3.92 10.92
CA ALA A 89 5.24 -3.16 11.64
C ALA A 89 5.34 -1.64 11.42
N SER A 90 5.66 -1.21 10.19
CA SER A 90 5.99 0.18 9.89
C SER A 90 5.57 0.59 8.48
N VAL A 91 5.66 1.89 8.21
CA VAL A 91 5.62 2.48 6.87
C VAL A 91 6.90 3.27 6.66
N SER A 92 7.62 3.02 5.57
CA SER A 92 8.72 3.86 5.11
C SER A 92 8.18 4.99 4.25
N VAL A 93 8.65 6.21 4.49
CA VAL A 93 8.32 7.40 3.69
C VAL A 93 9.54 7.77 2.85
N ILE A 94 9.44 7.58 1.55
CA ILE A 94 10.48 7.89 0.58
C ILE A 94 10.24 9.31 0.05
N ASP A 95 11.27 10.13 0.05
CA ASP A 95 11.30 11.39 -0.70
C ASP A 95 11.56 11.08 -2.18
N THR A 96 10.62 11.45 -3.05
CA THR A 96 10.71 11.11 -4.48
C THR A 96 11.73 11.95 -5.24
N GLY A 97 12.16 13.08 -4.70
CA GLY A 97 13.20 13.91 -5.30
C GLY A 97 14.59 13.34 -5.07
N SER A 98 14.90 12.93 -3.83
CA SER A 98 16.20 12.35 -3.46
C SER A 98 16.25 10.83 -3.63
N GLN A 99 15.11 10.18 -3.87
CA GLN A 99 14.99 8.71 -3.96
C GLN A 99 15.59 8.00 -2.73
N SER A 100 15.23 8.47 -1.54
CA SER A 100 15.71 7.94 -0.27
C SER A 100 14.63 7.99 0.81
N VAL A 101 14.72 7.08 1.79
CA VAL A 101 13.83 7.09 2.96
C VAL A 101 14.14 8.31 3.82
N LYS A 102 13.16 9.17 4.03
CA LYS A 102 13.28 10.36 4.89
C LYS A 102 12.66 10.19 6.26
N ALA A 103 11.77 9.21 6.42
CA ALA A 103 11.12 8.91 7.69
C ALA A 103 10.60 7.48 7.73
N THR A 104 10.42 6.96 8.93
CA THR A 104 9.75 5.69 9.19
C THR A 104 8.70 5.90 10.27
N LEU A 105 7.47 5.49 10.00
CA LEU A 105 6.37 5.46 10.96
C LEU A 105 6.23 4.04 11.49
N GLU A 106 6.39 3.85 12.80
CA GLU A 106 6.17 2.57 13.47
C GLU A 106 4.75 2.49 14.05
N PHE A 107 4.11 1.32 13.90
CA PHE A 107 2.83 1.04 14.54
C PHE A 107 3.04 0.29 15.86
N LYS A 108 2.40 0.80 16.91
CA LYS A 108 2.38 0.19 18.24
C LYS A 108 0.95 0.12 18.73
N ILE A 109 0.47 -1.07 19.01
CA ILE A 109 -0.88 -1.31 19.53
C ILE A 109 -0.75 -2.00 20.88
N ALA A 110 -1.37 -1.44 21.90
CA ALA A 110 -1.30 -2.00 23.26
C ALA A 110 -1.78 -3.49 23.25
N GLY A 111 -0.99 -4.35 23.85
CA GLY A 111 -1.26 -5.78 23.95
C GLY A 111 -0.88 -6.62 22.71
N LEU A 112 -0.37 -6.00 21.62
CA LEU A 112 0.10 -6.72 20.44
C LEU A 112 1.62 -6.60 20.29
N ARG A 113 2.24 -7.68 19.80
CA ARG A 113 3.64 -7.66 19.35
C ARG A 113 3.73 -7.05 17.96
N ALA A 114 4.89 -6.54 17.58
CA ALA A 114 5.14 -5.99 16.25
C ALA A 114 4.80 -7.02 15.13
N SER A 115 5.11 -8.30 15.36
CA SER A 115 4.79 -9.40 14.42
C SER A 115 3.28 -9.62 14.21
N ASP A 116 2.44 -9.10 15.08
CA ASP A 116 0.99 -9.26 15.05
C ASP A 116 0.27 -8.01 14.47
N ILE A 117 1.02 -7.01 13.98
CA ILE A 117 0.44 -5.78 13.43
C ILE A 117 0.34 -5.83 11.91
N THR A 118 1.39 -6.20 11.20
CA THR A 118 1.48 -6.46 9.74
C THR A 118 0.80 -5.41 8.84
N PRO A 119 1.38 -4.21 8.65
CA PRO A 119 0.87 -3.20 7.72
C PRO A 119 0.91 -3.70 6.26
N VAL A 120 -0.18 -3.51 5.49
CA VAL A 120 -0.28 -3.94 4.09
C VAL A 120 -0.82 -2.85 3.18
N GLY A 121 -2.14 -2.62 3.15
CA GLY A 121 -2.75 -1.59 2.32
C GLY A 121 -2.41 -0.19 2.84
N VAL A 122 -2.12 0.72 1.93
CA VAL A 122 -1.94 2.14 2.20
C VAL A 122 -2.75 2.93 1.19
N THR A 123 -3.50 3.92 1.63
CA THR A 123 -4.16 4.90 0.77
C THR A 123 -4.11 6.28 1.42
N MET A 124 -4.23 7.34 0.61
CA MET A 124 -4.13 8.72 1.09
C MET A 124 -5.27 9.55 0.54
N THR A 125 -5.78 10.50 1.32
CA THR A 125 -6.77 11.47 0.88
C THR A 125 -6.22 12.41 -0.17
N ARG A 126 -7.09 12.96 -1.03
CA ARG A 126 -6.70 13.87 -2.13
C ARG A 126 -6.07 15.17 -1.66
N ASP A 127 -6.41 15.61 -0.45
CA ASP A 127 -5.78 16.77 0.17
C ASP A 127 -4.40 16.46 0.78
N GLY A 128 -4.02 15.18 0.82
CA GLY A 128 -2.75 14.72 1.37
C GLY A 128 -2.61 14.85 2.88
N GLN A 129 -3.71 15.10 3.61
CA GLN A 129 -3.63 15.31 5.06
C GLN A 129 -3.78 14.02 5.87
N THR A 130 -4.45 13.02 5.30
CA THR A 130 -4.73 11.76 5.99
C THR A 130 -4.27 10.57 5.15
N ALA A 131 -3.56 9.66 5.79
CA ALA A 131 -3.28 8.34 5.24
C ALA A 131 -4.01 7.27 6.07
N TRP A 132 -4.50 6.24 5.37
CA TRP A 132 -5.07 5.06 5.99
C TRP A 132 -4.18 3.86 5.72
N VAL A 133 -3.88 3.07 6.76
CA VAL A 133 -3.01 1.90 6.68
C VAL A 133 -3.72 0.71 7.29
N SER A 134 -3.89 -0.37 6.52
CA SER A 134 -4.41 -1.62 7.07
C SER A 134 -3.34 -2.32 7.91
N LEU A 135 -3.73 -2.81 9.08
CA LEU A 135 -2.87 -3.53 10.01
C LEU A 135 -3.37 -4.98 10.08
N GLY A 136 -2.91 -5.79 9.13
CA GLY A 136 -3.47 -7.09 8.75
C GLY A 136 -3.81 -8.01 9.91
N ARG A 137 -2.80 -8.51 10.63
CA ARG A 137 -3.01 -9.44 11.76
C ARG A 137 -3.63 -8.76 12.98
N ALA A 138 -3.49 -7.44 13.11
CA ALA A 138 -4.17 -6.69 14.17
C ALA A 138 -5.67 -6.55 13.90
N ASN A 139 -6.16 -6.88 12.69
CA ASN A 139 -7.56 -6.72 12.30
C ASN A 139 -8.06 -5.28 12.45
N GLN A 140 -7.21 -4.31 12.18
CA GLN A 140 -7.47 -2.90 12.34
C GLN A 140 -7.03 -2.11 11.11
N VAL A 141 -7.50 -0.87 11.04
CA VAL A 141 -6.98 0.15 10.12
C VAL A 141 -6.55 1.35 10.94
N ALA A 142 -5.35 1.86 10.69
CA ALA A 142 -4.85 3.08 11.30
C ALA A 142 -5.19 4.30 10.44
N GLU A 143 -5.70 5.35 11.06
CA GLU A 143 -5.76 6.69 10.50
C GLU A 143 -4.52 7.47 10.94
N VAL A 144 -3.79 7.99 9.98
CA VAL A 144 -2.50 8.65 10.21
C VAL A 144 -2.59 10.09 9.74
N ASP A 145 -2.15 11.02 10.57
CA ASP A 145 -1.85 12.39 10.16
C ASP A 145 -0.57 12.42 9.34
N VAL A 146 -0.65 12.88 8.09
CA VAL A 146 0.47 12.83 7.15
C VAL A 146 1.59 13.79 7.57
N ALA A 147 1.25 14.98 8.03
CA ALA A 147 2.24 16.00 8.39
C ALA A 147 3.07 15.61 9.62
N SER A 148 2.40 15.18 10.69
CA SER A 148 3.05 14.77 11.94
C SER A 148 3.53 13.32 11.94
N ARG A 149 3.03 12.49 11.01
CA ARG A 149 3.23 11.03 10.95
C ARG A 149 2.78 10.31 12.22
N GLN A 150 1.74 10.83 12.89
CA GLN A 150 1.17 10.24 14.10
C GLN A 150 -0.11 9.49 13.78
N VAL A 151 -0.30 8.34 14.40
CA VAL A 151 -1.58 7.62 14.37
C VAL A 151 -2.60 8.42 15.17
N ARG A 152 -3.66 8.89 14.52
CA ARG A 152 -4.76 9.58 15.19
C ARG A 152 -5.68 8.62 15.94
N ARG A 153 -5.95 7.48 15.32
CA ARG A 153 -6.80 6.40 15.88
C ARG A 153 -6.61 5.11 15.09
N THR A 154 -7.10 4.02 15.67
CA THR A 154 -7.28 2.75 14.95
C THR A 154 -8.77 2.35 14.96
N VAL A 155 -9.21 1.67 13.91
CA VAL A 155 -10.58 1.21 13.71
C VAL A 155 -10.57 -0.29 13.49
N LEU A 156 -11.42 -1.02 14.22
CA LEU A 156 -11.58 -2.46 14.02
C LEU A 156 -12.20 -2.74 12.64
N ALA A 157 -11.65 -3.74 11.95
CA ALA A 157 -12.14 -4.29 10.71
C ALA A 157 -12.36 -5.80 10.86
N GLY A 158 -12.60 -6.51 9.76
CA GLY A 158 -12.65 -7.97 9.77
C GLY A 158 -11.26 -8.61 9.85
N LYS A 159 -11.23 -9.95 9.84
CA LYS A 159 -9.98 -10.70 10.01
C LYS A 159 -9.04 -10.50 8.83
N ARG A 160 -7.80 -10.13 9.13
CA ARG A 160 -6.74 -9.81 8.17
C ARG A 160 -7.14 -8.67 7.24
N ALA A 161 -7.31 -7.47 7.80
CA ALA A 161 -7.50 -6.25 7.03
C ALA A 161 -6.36 -6.07 6.00
N TRP A 162 -6.70 -5.98 4.69
CA TRP A 162 -5.72 -6.10 3.62
C TRP A 162 -5.70 -4.88 2.71
N GLY A 163 -6.50 -4.87 1.65
CA GLY A 163 -6.59 -3.79 0.70
C GLY A 163 -7.49 -2.65 1.17
N LEU A 164 -7.16 -1.44 0.77
CA LEU A 164 -7.89 -0.22 1.09
C LEU A 164 -8.26 0.56 -0.17
N ALA A 165 -9.45 1.15 -0.20
CA ALA A 165 -9.82 2.16 -1.18
C ALA A 165 -10.79 3.18 -0.55
N LEU A 166 -10.63 4.46 -0.90
CA LEU A 166 -11.58 5.52 -0.53
C LEU A 166 -12.69 5.63 -1.59
N SER A 167 -13.90 5.97 -1.16
CA SER A 167 -14.97 6.39 -2.06
C SER A 167 -14.58 7.66 -2.82
N PRO A 168 -15.24 7.98 -3.96
CA PRO A 168 -14.91 9.18 -4.72
C PRO A 168 -15.07 10.50 -3.97
N ASP A 169 -15.93 10.56 -2.98
CA ASP A 169 -16.12 11.68 -2.06
C ASP A 169 -15.29 11.57 -0.78
N GLU A 170 -14.50 10.49 -0.66
CA GLU A 170 -13.66 10.15 0.49
C GLU A 170 -14.43 9.97 1.82
N ALA A 171 -15.76 9.90 1.77
CA ALA A 171 -16.59 9.72 2.95
C ALA A 171 -16.55 8.29 3.52
N VAL A 172 -16.24 7.31 2.68
CA VAL A 172 -16.18 5.89 3.05
C VAL A 172 -14.84 5.29 2.67
N LEU A 173 -14.23 4.57 3.62
CA LEU A 173 -13.09 3.71 3.38
C LEU A 173 -13.55 2.26 3.28
N TYR A 174 -13.25 1.60 2.18
CA TYR A 174 -13.46 0.18 1.93
C TYR A 174 -12.23 -0.60 2.37
N VAL A 175 -12.44 -1.64 3.18
CA VAL A 175 -11.35 -2.49 3.72
C VAL A 175 -11.66 -3.94 3.42
N THR A 176 -10.87 -4.60 2.58
CA THR A 176 -11.01 -6.05 2.36
C THR A 176 -10.40 -6.83 3.51
N ASN A 177 -11.08 -7.89 3.95
CA ASN A 177 -10.70 -8.72 5.09
C ASN A 177 -10.45 -10.16 4.62
N GLY A 178 -9.19 -10.49 4.37
CA GLY A 178 -8.78 -11.71 3.67
C GLY A 178 -9.04 -13.03 4.42
N LEU A 179 -9.35 -13.02 5.72
CA LEU A 179 -9.63 -14.22 6.51
C LEU A 179 -11.05 -14.28 7.09
N SER A 180 -11.90 -13.28 6.79
CA SER A 180 -13.32 -13.31 7.12
C SER A 180 -14.23 -13.24 5.89
N ASP A 181 -13.63 -13.24 4.68
CA ASP A 181 -14.33 -13.29 3.39
C ASP A 181 -15.34 -12.15 3.20
N ASP A 182 -15.02 -10.99 3.76
CA ASP A 182 -15.89 -9.83 3.77
C ASP A 182 -15.13 -8.51 3.52
N MET A 183 -15.87 -7.45 3.48
CA MET A 183 -15.35 -6.08 3.37
C MET A 183 -16.01 -5.20 4.44
N THR A 184 -15.20 -4.51 5.23
CA THR A 184 -15.66 -3.52 6.18
C THR A 184 -15.72 -2.14 5.53
N LEU A 185 -16.83 -1.43 5.71
CA LEU A 185 -17.01 -0.04 5.33
C LEU A 185 -16.83 0.82 6.58
N ILE A 186 -15.94 1.81 6.49
CA ILE A 186 -15.63 2.73 7.59
C ILE A 186 -16.03 4.14 7.15
N ASP A 187 -16.84 4.83 7.95
CA ASP A 187 -17.07 6.27 7.80
C ASP A 187 -15.79 7.01 8.19
N THR A 188 -15.19 7.73 7.26
CA THR A 188 -13.89 8.37 7.45
C THR A 188 -13.93 9.51 8.45
N ARG A 189 -15.04 10.21 8.56
CA ARG A 189 -15.22 11.34 9.46
C ARG A 189 -15.28 10.90 10.92
N SER A 190 -16.13 9.93 11.21
CA SER A 190 -16.30 9.42 12.58
C SER A 190 -15.25 8.37 12.97
N GLY A 191 -14.63 7.72 11.98
CA GLY A 191 -13.74 6.56 12.20
C GLY A 191 -14.48 5.34 12.74
N LYS A 192 -15.75 5.17 12.38
CA LYS A 192 -16.54 4.02 12.82
C LYS A 192 -16.82 3.08 11.67
N ALA A 193 -16.69 1.79 11.91
CA ALA A 193 -17.20 0.78 11.00
C ALA A 193 -18.74 0.91 10.94
N ILE A 194 -19.27 1.16 9.74
CA ILE A 194 -20.71 1.39 9.53
C ILE A 194 -21.40 0.16 8.93
N ARG A 195 -20.65 -0.71 8.26
CA ARG A 195 -21.21 -1.91 7.64
C ARG A 195 -20.10 -2.92 7.34
N THR A 196 -20.47 -4.21 7.36
CA THR A 196 -19.68 -5.30 6.79
C THR A 196 -20.51 -6.01 5.74
N VAL A 197 -19.92 -6.31 4.58
CA VAL A 197 -20.58 -6.99 3.46
C VAL A 197 -19.74 -8.18 3.00
N ALA A 198 -20.38 -9.28 2.62
CA ALA A 198 -19.69 -10.41 2.03
C ALA A 198 -19.00 -10.00 0.72
N ALA A 199 -17.78 -10.43 0.51
CA ALA A 199 -16.94 -10.02 -0.62
C ALA A 199 -16.30 -11.21 -1.38
N GLY A 200 -16.82 -12.41 -1.20
CA GLY A 200 -16.23 -13.63 -1.75
C GLY A 200 -15.00 -14.09 -0.96
N ARG A 201 -14.42 -15.22 -1.36
CA ARG A 201 -13.30 -15.83 -0.63
C ARG A 201 -12.02 -15.01 -0.80
N VAL A 202 -11.34 -14.78 0.30
CA VAL A 202 -10.03 -14.14 0.38
C VAL A 202 -9.98 -12.83 -0.45
N PRO A 203 -10.87 -11.85 -0.18
CA PRO A 203 -10.87 -10.60 -0.93
C PRO A 203 -9.54 -9.87 -0.70
N HIS A 204 -8.93 -9.40 -1.80
CA HIS A 204 -7.57 -8.88 -1.76
C HIS A 204 -7.52 -7.35 -1.85
N THR A 205 -7.93 -6.77 -2.97
CA THR A 205 -7.82 -5.33 -3.22
C THR A 205 -9.15 -4.77 -3.72
N PRO A 206 -9.75 -3.78 -3.04
CA PRO A 206 -10.93 -3.10 -3.56
C PRO A 206 -10.52 -2.09 -4.62
N LEU A 207 -11.31 -1.98 -5.68
CA LEU A 207 -11.20 -0.94 -6.69
C LEU A 207 -12.51 -0.16 -6.75
N VAL A 208 -12.42 1.15 -6.57
CA VAL A 208 -13.58 2.05 -6.68
C VAL A 208 -13.49 2.81 -8.00
N LEU A 209 -14.50 2.66 -8.84
CA LEU A 209 -14.62 3.38 -10.10
C LEU A 209 -15.53 4.59 -9.91
N ALA A 210 -15.07 5.78 -10.28
CA ALA A 210 -15.93 6.94 -10.44
C ALA A 210 -16.90 6.68 -11.62
N ARG A 211 -18.18 6.93 -11.39
CA ARG A 211 -19.20 6.91 -12.46
C ARG A 211 -19.25 8.25 -13.17
#